data_1c8e342089ae03a360d0896e06fb905e
#
_entry.id   1c8e342089ae03a360d0896e06fb905e
#
_cell.length_a   1.000
_cell.length_b   1.000
_cell.length_c   1.000
_cell.angle_alpha   90.00
_cell.angle_beta   90.00
_cell.angle_gamma   90.00
#
_symmetry.space_group_name_H-M   'P 1'
#
loop_
_entity.id
_entity.type
_entity.pdbx_description
1 polymer ?
#
loop_
_entity_poly.entity_id
_entity_poly.type
_entity_poly.pdbx_seq_one_letter_code
_entity_poly.pdbx_strand_id
1 'polypeptide(L)'
;MRRRFRWWAAVWGWWTALALFFAVSSSLTYLSTGRAGNWSLSIRRSLVEWWLWAILTPAVVRLAQRYPLDRRWPWRNALIHTFAGTVLAIAKSAVERAAFAWLTGVWTYWLVSTLALQFFVYCAIVAAAHGIVYYERSRERDHLAARLAEVRVQLLSMQLQPHFLFNTLNTIAELVHGDPDAADYMIAGLSDLLRRTLELGPAQEVPLDAELELLARYLDIQKARFGDRLRVTLDVDPRARGACVPVLLFQPLVENAIRHGLAERLSSGRIDISARRDGDRLAITVTDDGVGPSADLSSSLERIGLGNTRARLEALYGSAQRLELTAAPARGARVSLQIPFREAQAAS
;
A
#
# COMPACT_ATOMS: atom_id res chain seq x y z
N MET A 1 18.44 20.71 -14.57
CA MET A 1 19.82 20.77 -15.05
C MET A 1 20.77 19.80 -14.32
N ARG A 2 20.85 19.78 -12.97
CA ARG A 2 21.80 18.95 -12.17
C ARG A 2 21.71 17.43 -12.45
N ARG A 3 20.54 16.85 -12.70
CA ARG A 3 20.37 15.42 -12.95
C ARG A 3 20.94 14.98 -14.31
N ARG A 4 20.79 15.80 -15.36
CA ARG A 4 21.39 15.56 -16.69
C ARG A 4 22.92 15.64 -16.65
N PHE A 5 23.47 16.61 -15.92
CA PHE A 5 24.92 16.76 -15.79
C PHE A 5 25.56 15.57 -15.07
N ARG A 6 24.97 15.10 -13.98
CA ARG A 6 25.44 13.91 -13.24
C ARG A 6 25.40 12.64 -14.09
N TRP A 7 24.40 12.48 -14.93
CA TRP A 7 24.30 11.34 -15.83
C TRP A 7 25.43 11.36 -16.86
N TRP A 8 25.67 12.50 -17.50
CA TRP A 8 26.77 12.66 -18.46
C TRP A 8 28.14 12.42 -17.80
N ALA A 9 28.37 12.97 -16.63
CA ALA A 9 29.61 12.75 -15.89
C ALA A 9 29.82 11.27 -15.55
N ALA A 10 28.77 10.54 -15.18
CA ALA A 10 28.85 9.10 -14.92
C ALA A 10 29.17 8.30 -16.20
N VAL A 11 28.53 8.61 -17.32
CA VAL A 11 28.79 7.94 -18.61
C VAL A 11 30.23 8.16 -19.04
N TRP A 12 30.71 9.40 -19.04
CA TRP A 12 32.09 9.70 -19.42
C TRP A 12 33.11 9.11 -18.45
N GLY A 13 32.84 9.15 -17.15
CA GLY A 13 33.68 8.55 -16.12
C GLY A 13 33.84 7.05 -16.31
N TRP A 14 32.74 6.34 -16.56
CA TRP A 14 32.75 4.89 -16.80
C TRP A 14 33.56 4.51 -18.05
N TRP A 15 33.31 5.17 -19.18
CA TRP A 15 34.03 4.89 -20.42
C TRP A 15 35.50 5.27 -20.36
N THR A 16 35.86 6.32 -19.61
CA THR A 16 37.27 6.67 -19.37
C THR A 16 37.95 5.64 -18.48
N ALA A 17 37.30 5.13 -17.46
CA ALA A 17 37.84 4.07 -16.60
C ALA A 17 38.14 2.79 -17.45
N LEU A 18 37.19 2.41 -18.33
CA LEU A 18 37.43 1.29 -19.27
C LEU A 18 38.55 1.57 -20.23
N ALA A 19 38.65 2.77 -20.78
CA ALA A 19 39.74 3.14 -21.67
C ALA A 19 41.11 2.99 -20.99
N LEU A 20 41.25 3.44 -19.77
CA LEU A 20 42.49 3.30 -19.00
C LEU A 20 42.80 1.84 -18.66
N PHE A 21 41.78 1.07 -18.25
CA PHE A 21 41.92 -0.37 -17.98
C PHE A 21 42.49 -1.11 -19.24
N PHE A 22 41.90 -0.90 -20.40
CA PHE A 22 42.35 -1.54 -21.63
C PHE A 22 43.70 -1.02 -22.13
N ALA A 23 44.01 0.26 -21.88
CA ALA A 23 45.34 0.80 -22.17
C ALA A 23 46.44 0.12 -21.34
N VAL A 24 46.18 -0.08 -20.04
CA VAL A 24 47.11 -0.80 -19.15
C VAL A 24 47.24 -2.27 -19.59
N SER A 25 46.11 -2.95 -19.80
CA SER A 25 46.09 -4.35 -20.24
C SER A 25 46.87 -4.58 -21.53
N SER A 26 46.67 -3.73 -22.55
CA SER A 26 47.38 -3.84 -23.80
C SER A 26 48.89 -3.56 -23.63
N SER A 27 49.28 -2.60 -22.83
CA SER A 27 50.70 -2.31 -22.56
C SER A 27 51.40 -3.43 -21.84
N LEU A 28 50.73 -4.07 -20.84
CA LEU A 28 51.27 -5.24 -20.15
C LEU A 28 51.43 -6.44 -21.09
N THR A 29 50.51 -6.65 -22.02
CA THR A 29 50.62 -7.70 -23.05
C THR A 29 51.82 -7.49 -23.96
N TYR A 30 52.10 -6.25 -24.35
CA TYR A 30 53.33 -5.96 -25.14
C TYR A 30 54.59 -6.26 -24.35
N LEU A 31 54.65 -5.89 -23.06
CA LEU A 31 55.81 -6.18 -22.20
C LEU A 31 56.01 -7.68 -22.02
N SER A 32 54.94 -8.47 -21.82
CA SER A 32 55.02 -9.94 -21.67
C SER A 32 55.52 -10.65 -22.91
N THR A 33 55.36 -10.04 -24.10
CA THR A 33 55.86 -10.58 -25.36
C THR A 33 57.26 -10.09 -25.73
N GLY A 34 57.96 -9.41 -24.82
CA GLY A 34 59.31 -8.90 -25.04
C GLY A 34 59.40 -7.68 -25.97
N ARG A 35 58.24 -7.06 -26.27
CA ARG A 35 58.18 -5.85 -27.12
C ARG A 35 58.13 -4.60 -26.27
N ALA A 36 58.88 -3.57 -26.66
CA ALA A 36 58.79 -2.28 -25.99
C ALA A 36 57.38 -1.69 -26.16
N GLY A 37 56.61 -1.62 -25.07
CA GLY A 37 55.26 -1.07 -25.09
C GLY A 37 55.31 0.47 -25.22
N ASN A 38 54.62 1.01 -26.22
CA ASN A 38 54.42 2.46 -26.32
C ASN A 38 53.16 2.86 -25.54
N TRP A 39 53.33 3.19 -24.28
CA TRP A 39 52.25 3.58 -23.38
C TRP A 39 51.40 4.75 -23.91
N SER A 40 52.03 5.76 -24.52
CA SER A 40 51.32 6.92 -25.06
C SER A 40 50.39 6.55 -26.23
N LEU A 41 50.82 5.61 -27.07
CA LEU A 41 50.02 5.12 -28.18
C LEU A 41 48.83 4.24 -27.66
N SER A 42 49.11 3.34 -26.69
CA SER A 42 48.10 2.50 -26.07
C SER A 42 46.99 3.34 -25.41
N ILE A 43 47.36 4.38 -24.67
CA ILE A 43 46.38 5.29 -24.03
C ILE A 43 45.56 6.03 -25.08
N ARG A 44 46.20 6.63 -26.10
CA ARG A 44 45.48 7.39 -27.14
C ARG A 44 44.50 6.49 -27.91
N ARG A 45 44.95 5.27 -28.30
CA ARG A 45 44.09 4.29 -28.95
C ARG A 45 42.88 3.91 -28.12
N SER A 46 43.10 3.54 -26.87
CA SER A 46 42.00 3.14 -25.97
C SER A 46 41.04 4.29 -25.66
N LEU A 47 41.53 5.52 -25.53
CA LEU A 47 40.63 6.69 -25.37
C LEU A 47 39.76 6.88 -26.62
N VAL A 48 40.29 6.80 -27.83
CA VAL A 48 39.49 6.91 -29.05
C VAL A 48 38.43 5.80 -29.11
N GLU A 49 38.81 4.56 -28.82
CA GLU A 49 37.94 3.38 -28.87
C GLU A 49 36.77 3.50 -27.91
N TRP A 50 37.02 3.86 -26.64
CA TRP A 50 36.00 3.86 -25.59
C TRP A 50 35.21 5.18 -25.50
N TRP A 51 35.79 6.32 -25.86
CA TRP A 51 35.08 7.59 -25.92
C TRP A 51 34.07 7.67 -27.06
N LEU A 52 34.27 6.93 -28.15
CA LEU A 52 33.25 6.77 -29.18
C LEU A 52 31.99 6.12 -28.60
N TRP A 53 32.14 5.16 -27.67
CA TRP A 53 31.01 4.59 -26.96
C TRP A 53 30.34 5.61 -26.00
N ALA A 54 31.09 6.47 -25.37
CA ALA A 54 30.52 7.56 -24.53
C ALA A 54 29.60 8.46 -25.36
N ILE A 55 29.99 8.79 -26.58
CA ILE A 55 29.20 9.60 -27.53
C ILE A 55 27.97 8.83 -28.01
N LEU A 56 28.09 7.53 -28.28
CA LEU A 56 27.02 6.70 -28.82
C LEU A 56 26.01 6.21 -27.77
N THR A 57 26.44 6.09 -26.53
CA THR A 57 25.59 5.59 -25.43
C THR A 57 24.21 6.29 -25.34
N PRO A 58 24.08 7.62 -25.43
CA PRO A 58 22.77 8.27 -25.39
C PRO A 58 21.84 7.88 -26.55
N ALA A 59 22.41 7.66 -27.74
CA ALA A 59 21.62 7.22 -28.89
C ALA A 59 21.12 5.78 -28.72
N VAL A 60 21.99 4.89 -28.22
CA VAL A 60 21.63 3.49 -27.92
C VAL A 60 20.58 3.42 -26.83
N VAL A 61 20.73 4.20 -25.73
CA VAL A 61 19.74 4.27 -24.65
C VAL A 61 18.39 4.79 -25.15
N ARG A 62 18.36 5.83 -26.00
CA ARG A 62 17.11 6.33 -26.61
C ARG A 62 16.45 5.28 -27.49
N LEU A 63 17.27 4.53 -28.26
CA LEU A 63 16.75 3.46 -29.10
C LEU A 63 16.15 2.33 -28.24
N ALA A 64 16.83 1.92 -27.15
CA ALA A 64 16.34 0.92 -26.20
C ALA A 64 15.03 1.35 -25.54
N GLN A 65 14.89 2.62 -25.19
CA GLN A 65 13.65 3.16 -24.62
C GLN A 65 12.51 3.22 -25.64
N ARG A 66 12.81 3.50 -26.92
CA ARG A 66 11.79 3.57 -27.97
C ARG A 66 11.31 2.20 -28.44
N TYR A 67 12.19 1.20 -28.43
CA TYR A 67 11.93 -0.18 -28.86
C TYR A 67 12.24 -1.17 -27.73
N PRO A 68 11.46 -1.16 -26.63
CA PRO A 68 11.74 -2.03 -25.50
C PRO A 68 11.48 -3.50 -25.82
N LEU A 69 12.31 -4.39 -25.27
CA LEU A 69 12.25 -5.84 -25.48
C LEU A 69 11.14 -6.53 -24.66
N ASP A 70 10.51 -5.82 -23.73
CA ASP A 70 9.46 -6.29 -22.81
C ASP A 70 8.01 -6.13 -23.32
N ARG A 71 7.83 -5.66 -24.57
CA ARG A 71 6.52 -5.40 -25.17
C ARG A 71 5.94 -6.59 -25.94
N ARG A 72 4.66 -6.47 -26.34
CA ARG A 72 3.84 -7.46 -27.05
C ARG A 72 4.49 -8.09 -28.32
N TRP A 73 5.53 -7.46 -28.88
CA TRP A 73 6.25 -7.91 -30.08
C TRP A 73 7.78 -7.89 -29.84
N PRO A 74 8.31 -8.70 -28.92
CA PRO A 74 9.72 -8.64 -28.54
C PRO A 74 10.66 -9.01 -29.69
N TRP A 75 10.27 -9.95 -30.57
CA TRP A 75 11.07 -10.37 -31.72
C TRP A 75 11.30 -9.25 -32.74
N ARG A 76 10.29 -8.40 -32.99
CA ARG A 76 10.42 -7.25 -33.91
C ARG A 76 11.40 -6.21 -33.33
N ASN A 77 11.31 -5.93 -32.07
CA ASN A 77 12.22 -5.01 -31.40
C ASN A 77 13.64 -5.61 -31.31
N ALA A 78 13.77 -6.92 -31.11
CA ALA A 78 15.06 -7.62 -31.15
C ALA A 78 15.70 -7.50 -32.54
N LEU A 79 14.95 -7.67 -33.64
CA LEU A 79 15.45 -7.45 -34.99
C LEU A 79 15.95 -6.02 -35.21
N ILE A 80 15.20 -5.01 -34.72
CA ILE A 80 15.63 -3.60 -34.79
C ILE A 80 16.95 -3.40 -34.04
N HIS A 81 17.08 -3.96 -32.83
CA HIS A 81 18.33 -3.89 -32.06
C HIS A 81 19.48 -4.63 -32.73
N THR A 82 19.24 -5.81 -33.30
CA THR A 82 20.26 -6.57 -34.03
C THR A 82 20.75 -5.78 -35.24
N PHE A 83 19.84 -5.24 -36.03
CA PHE A 83 20.19 -4.42 -37.20
C PHE A 83 20.96 -3.15 -36.78
N ALA A 84 20.42 -2.38 -35.84
CA ALA A 84 21.04 -1.15 -35.35
C ALA A 84 22.42 -1.42 -34.71
N GLY A 85 22.54 -2.48 -33.91
CA GLY A 85 23.80 -2.90 -33.29
C GLY A 85 24.84 -3.28 -34.31
N THR A 86 24.45 -4.02 -35.36
CA THR A 86 25.35 -4.40 -36.46
C THR A 86 25.83 -3.19 -37.27
N VAL A 87 24.92 -2.31 -37.66
CA VAL A 87 25.26 -1.08 -38.39
C VAL A 87 26.20 -0.21 -37.55
N LEU A 88 25.91 -0.07 -36.27
CA LEU A 88 26.69 0.77 -35.35
C LEU A 88 28.06 0.16 -35.08
N ALA A 89 28.18 -1.17 -34.98
CA ALA A 89 29.45 -1.88 -34.85
C ALA A 89 30.35 -1.68 -36.11
N ILE A 90 29.77 -1.78 -37.29
CA ILE A 90 30.47 -1.54 -38.55
C ILE A 90 30.94 -0.09 -38.64
N ALA A 91 30.06 0.87 -38.44
CA ALA A 91 30.37 2.30 -38.54
C ALA A 91 31.46 2.71 -37.54
N LYS A 92 31.30 2.30 -36.26
CA LYS A 92 32.30 2.58 -35.23
C LYS A 92 33.66 1.95 -35.55
N SER A 93 33.67 0.68 -35.95
CA SER A 93 34.93 0.00 -36.33
C SER A 93 35.62 0.65 -37.55
N ALA A 94 34.86 1.23 -38.47
CA ALA A 94 35.44 2.00 -39.60
C ALA A 94 36.10 3.31 -39.10
N VAL A 95 35.43 4.04 -38.23
CA VAL A 95 35.97 5.27 -37.60
C VAL A 95 37.23 4.98 -36.80
N GLU A 96 37.24 3.92 -36.01
CA GLU A 96 38.41 3.51 -35.21
C GLU A 96 39.61 3.19 -36.08
N ARG A 97 39.39 2.47 -37.16
CA ARG A 97 40.49 2.15 -38.11
C ARG A 97 41.02 3.36 -38.82
N ALA A 98 40.16 4.25 -39.28
CA ALA A 98 40.56 5.50 -39.87
C ALA A 98 41.40 6.36 -38.91
N ALA A 99 40.92 6.48 -37.64
CA ALA A 99 41.67 7.18 -36.62
C ALA A 99 43.00 6.52 -36.28
N PHE A 100 43.05 5.19 -36.20
CA PHE A 100 44.29 4.45 -35.95
C PHE A 100 45.28 4.58 -37.12
N ALA A 101 44.82 4.46 -38.35
CA ALA A 101 45.67 4.65 -39.56
C ALA A 101 46.22 6.08 -39.62
N TRP A 102 45.43 7.07 -39.27
CA TRP A 102 45.87 8.47 -39.16
C TRP A 102 46.96 8.67 -38.10
N LEU A 103 46.83 7.99 -36.95
CA LEU A 103 47.76 8.10 -35.82
C LEU A 103 49.08 7.35 -36.05
N THR A 104 49.08 6.23 -36.82
CA THR A 104 50.22 5.29 -36.92
C THR A 104 50.73 5.10 -38.33
N GLY A 105 50.00 5.53 -39.34
CA GLY A 105 50.31 5.23 -40.76
C GLY A 105 50.04 3.78 -41.18
N VAL A 106 49.49 2.95 -40.30
CA VAL A 106 49.31 1.49 -40.55
C VAL A 106 47.84 1.12 -40.62
N TRP A 107 47.41 0.46 -41.69
CA TRP A 107 46.07 -0.14 -41.81
C TRP A 107 46.07 -1.56 -41.25
N THR A 108 45.03 -1.86 -40.42
CA THR A 108 44.84 -3.16 -39.76
C THR A 108 43.56 -3.86 -40.22
N TYR A 109 43.62 -5.21 -40.39
CA TYR A 109 42.52 -6.02 -40.97
C TYR A 109 41.76 -6.89 -39.96
N TRP A 110 41.84 -6.64 -38.67
CA TRP A 110 41.17 -7.42 -37.62
C TRP A 110 39.67 -7.14 -37.59
N LEU A 111 38.92 -7.57 -38.63
CA LEU A 111 37.53 -7.16 -38.81
C LEU A 111 36.56 -7.93 -37.89
N VAL A 112 36.67 -9.26 -37.89
CA VAL A 112 35.63 -10.12 -37.26
C VAL A 112 35.61 -10.02 -35.74
N SER A 113 36.76 -10.15 -35.09
CA SER A 113 36.85 -10.06 -33.61
C SER A 113 36.44 -8.68 -33.08
N THR A 114 36.79 -7.63 -33.81
CA THR A 114 36.43 -6.25 -33.45
C THR A 114 34.91 -6.04 -33.57
N LEU A 115 34.26 -6.52 -34.64
CA LEU A 115 32.83 -6.42 -34.84
C LEU A 115 32.04 -7.15 -33.73
N ALA A 116 32.48 -8.36 -33.38
CA ALA A 116 31.86 -9.14 -32.32
C ALA A 116 31.90 -8.40 -30.96
N LEU A 117 33.06 -7.82 -30.60
CA LEU A 117 33.21 -7.04 -29.38
C LEU A 117 32.32 -5.79 -29.38
N GLN A 118 32.26 -5.04 -30.49
CA GLN A 118 31.43 -3.85 -30.59
C GLN A 118 29.94 -4.18 -30.47
N PHE A 119 29.48 -5.27 -31.08
CA PHE A 119 28.12 -5.75 -30.98
C PHE A 119 27.79 -6.19 -29.53
N PHE A 120 28.74 -6.88 -28.88
CA PHE A 120 28.57 -7.25 -27.45
C PHE A 120 28.43 -6.02 -26.55
N VAL A 121 29.28 -5.00 -26.74
CA VAL A 121 29.18 -3.74 -25.97
C VAL A 121 27.83 -3.04 -26.22
N TYR A 122 27.36 -3.02 -27.46
CA TYR A 122 26.01 -2.53 -27.76
C TYR A 122 24.94 -3.27 -26.99
N CYS A 123 24.97 -4.61 -27.00
CA CYS A 123 24.01 -5.43 -26.22
C CYS A 123 24.12 -5.17 -24.74
N ALA A 124 25.30 -4.97 -24.18
CA ALA A 124 25.51 -4.64 -22.79
C ALA A 124 24.88 -3.29 -22.41
N ILE A 125 25.00 -2.26 -23.26
CA ILE A 125 24.36 -0.96 -23.07
C ILE A 125 22.82 -1.10 -23.09
N VAL A 126 22.28 -1.87 -24.06
CA VAL A 126 20.85 -2.14 -24.18
C VAL A 126 20.34 -2.88 -22.93
N ALA A 127 21.05 -3.91 -22.48
CA ALA A 127 20.69 -4.67 -21.28
C ALA A 127 20.71 -3.78 -20.02
N ALA A 128 21.75 -2.97 -19.86
CA ALA A 128 21.84 -2.01 -18.75
C ALA A 128 20.70 -0.98 -18.78
N ALA A 129 20.36 -0.44 -19.95
CA ALA A 129 19.25 0.50 -20.11
C ALA A 129 17.90 -0.13 -19.71
N HIS A 130 17.65 -1.38 -20.13
CA HIS A 130 16.44 -2.11 -19.74
C HIS A 130 16.42 -2.45 -18.25
N GLY A 131 17.56 -2.88 -17.69
CA GLY A 131 17.69 -3.18 -16.26
C GLY A 131 17.37 -1.98 -15.37
N ILE A 132 17.88 -0.80 -15.73
CA ILE A 132 17.58 0.46 -15.01
C ILE A 132 16.09 0.77 -15.06
N VAL A 133 15.47 0.73 -16.25
CA VAL A 133 14.03 1.01 -16.41
C VAL A 133 13.19 -0.02 -15.67
N TYR A 134 13.54 -1.30 -15.70
CA TYR A 134 12.86 -2.36 -14.97
C TYR A 134 12.93 -2.13 -13.47
N TYR A 135 14.13 -1.80 -12.95
CA TYR A 135 14.33 -1.52 -11.52
C TYR A 135 13.55 -0.29 -11.04
N GLU A 136 13.53 0.79 -11.83
CA GLU A 136 12.74 1.99 -11.50
C GLU A 136 11.24 1.66 -11.45
N ARG A 137 10.71 0.92 -12.43
CA ARG A 137 9.30 0.49 -12.47
C ARG A 137 8.93 -0.46 -11.33
N SER A 138 9.84 -1.38 -10.95
CA SER A 138 9.60 -2.26 -9.80
C SER A 138 9.48 -1.46 -8.51
N ARG A 139 10.41 -0.54 -8.27
CA ARG A 139 10.35 0.35 -7.10
C ARG A 139 9.07 1.20 -7.05
N GLU A 140 8.65 1.72 -8.19
CA GLU A 140 7.43 2.52 -8.26
C GLU A 140 6.17 1.68 -7.93
N ARG A 141 6.11 0.44 -8.42
CA ARG A 141 5.04 -0.51 -8.07
C ARG A 141 5.04 -0.83 -6.58
N ASP A 142 6.20 -1.09 -5.98
CA ASP A 142 6.33 -1.38 -4.56
C ASP A 142 5.88 -0.19 -3.69
N HIS A 143 6.25 1.04 -4.08
CA HIS A 143 5.78 2.26 -3.43
C HIS A 143 4.27 2.47 -3.57
N LEU A 144 3.69 2.20 -4.73
CA LEU A 144 2.24 2.31 -4.94
C LEU A 144 1.50 1.26 -4.13
N ALA A 145 1.99 0.02 -4.08
CA ALA A 145 1.41 -1.05 -3.26
C ALA A 145 1.43 -0.69 -1.76
N ALA A 146 2.56 -0.15 -1.26
CA ALA A 146 2.68 0.31 0.12
C ALA A 146 1.70 1.46 0.44
N ARG A 147 1.57 2.45 -0.46
CA ARG A 147 0.61 3.55 -0.28
C ARG A 147 -0.85 3.06 -0.31
N LEU A 148 -1.18 2.11 -1.19
CA LEU A 148 -2.51 1.51 -1.22
C LEU A 148 -2.83 0.75 0.07
N ALA A 149 -1.85 0.03 0.62
CA ALA A 149 -1.99 -0.63 1.91
C ALA A 149 -2.22 0.39 3.04
N GLU A 150 -1.44 1.48 3.06
CA GLU A 150 -1.59 2.56 4.04
C GLU A 150 -2.97 3.24 3.96
N VAL A 151 -3.43 3.58 2.75
CA VAL A 151 -4.78 4.15 2.53
C VAL A 151 -5.87 3.18 2.96
N ARG A 152 -5.71 1.87 2.69
CA ARG A 152 -6.66 0.85 3.16
C ARG A 152 -6.72 0.80 4.68
N VAL A 153 -5.57 0.83 5.36
CA VAL A 153 -5.51 0.87 6.83
C VAL A 153 -6.15 2.16 7.36
N GLN A 154 -5.92 3.31 6.73
CA GLN A 154 -6.56 4.57 7.11
C GLN A 154 -8.08 4.54 6.92
N LEU A 155 -8.58 4.01 5.81
CA LEU A 155 -10.03 3.86 5.58
C LEU A 155 -10.67 2.93 6.62
N LEU A 156 -9.99 1.85 6.99
CA LEU A 156 -10.44 0.94 8.04
C LEU A 156 -10.45 1.59 9.42
N SER A 157 -9.41 2.36 9.75
CA SER A 157 -9.36 3.10 11.02
C SER A 157 -10.42 4.20 11.12
N MET A 158 -10.92 4.70 9.97
CA MET A 158 -12.07 5.62 9.94
C MET A 158 -13.42 4.92 10.14
N GLN A 159 -13.53 3.62 9.78
CA GLN A 159 -14.74 2.82 10.01
C GLN A 159 -14.84 2.32 11.46
N LEU A 160 -13.71 1.93 12.03
CA LEU A 160 -13.60 1.62 13.46
C LEU A 160 -13.30 2.90 14.22
N GLN A 161 -13.99 3.15 15.33
CA GLN A 161 -13.72 4.34 16.15
C GLN A 161 -12.25 4.32 16.63
N PRO A 162 -11.42 5.34 16.32
CA PRO A 162 -10.01 5.36 16.71
C PRO A 162 -9.82 5.24 18.23
N HIS A 163 -10.74 5.81 18.99
CA HIS A 163 -10.74 5.76 20.44
C HIS A 163 -10.87 4.33 20.99
N PHE A 164 -11.69 3.48 20.37
CA PHE A 164 -11.79 2.06 20.75
C PHE A 164 -10.46 1.34 20.53
N LEU A 165 -9.82 1.54 19.37
CA LEU A 165 -8.53 0.92 19.06
C LEU A 165 -7.44 1.32 20.05
N PHE A 166 -7.30 2.63 20.32
CA PHE A 166 -6.30 3.12 21.27
C PHE A 166 -6.54 2.57 22.68
N ASN A 167 -7.80 2.56 23.15
CA ASN A 167 -8.13 2.02 24.47
C ASN A 167 -7.87 0.51 24.56
N THR A 168 -8.19 -0.25 23.51
CA THR A 168 -7.94 -1.69 23.48
C THR A 168 -6.44 -1.99 23.50
N LEU A 169 -5.64 -1.27 22.68
CA LEU A 169 -4.17 -1.43 22.64
C LEU A 169 -3.53 -1.05 23.99
N ASN A 170 -3.99 0.01 24.64
CA ASN A 170 -3.50 0.40 25.97
C ASN A 170 -3.81 -0.69 27.02
N THR A 171 -5.04 -1.23 27.02
CA THR A 171 -5.40 -2.33 27.91
C THR A 171 -4.57 -3.59 27.65
N ILE A 172 -4.33 -3.95 26.38
CA ILE A 172 -3.43 -5.05 26.02
C ILE A 172 -2.03 -4.79 26.58
N ALA A 173 -1.47 -3.58 26.42
CA ALA A 173 -0.15 -3.22 26.92
C ALA A 173 -0.05 -3.34 28.46
N GLU A 174 -1.11 -2.99 29.17
CA GLU A 174 -1.19 -3.16 30.62
C GLU A 174 -1.24 -4.65 31.01
N LEU A 175 -2.00 -5.47 30.26
CA LEU A 175 -2.19 -6.89 30.55
C LEU A 175 -0.94 -7.75 30.20
N VAL A 176 -0.12 -7.35 29.22
CA VAL A 176 1.06 -8.13 28.80
C VAL A 176 1.95 -8.55 29.95
N HIS A 177 2.08 -7.72 31.00
CA HIS A 177 2.92 -8.01 32.15
C HIS A 177 2.16 -8.56 33.37
N GLY A 178 0.84 -8.38 33.44
CA GLY A 178 0.02 -8.77 34.58
C GLY A 178 -0.78 -10.05 34.34
N ASP A 179 -1.34 -10.20 33.15
CA ASP A 179 -2.15 -11.35 32.73
C ASP A 179 -1.93 -11.58 31.21
N PRO A 180 -0.84 -12.30 30.86
CA PRO A 180 -0.48 -12.56 29.45
C PRO A 180 -1.57 -13.32 28.68
N ASP A 181 -2.30 -14.23 29.33
CA ASP A 181 -3.36 -15.03 28.70
C ASP A 181 -4.55 -14.13 28.29
N ALA A 182 -4.92 -13.18 29.16
CA ALA A 182 -5.94 -12.16 28.82
C ALA A 182 -5.46 -11.22 27.71
N ALA A 183 -4.16 -10.86 27.67
CA ALA A 183 -3.60 -10.06 26.59
C ALA A 183 -3.67 -10.80 25.26
N ASP A 184 -3.28 -12.05 25.19
CA ASP A 184 -3.36 -12.90 23.99
C ASP A 184 -4.80 -13.07 23.50
N TYR A 185 -5.74 -13.28 24.43
CA TYR A 185 -7.17 -13.35 24.10
C TYR A 185 -7.69 -12.05 23.48
N MET A 186 -7.30 -10.90 24.03
CA MET A 186 -7.68 -9.58 23.48
C MET A 186 -7.05 -9.32 22.11
N ILE A 187 -5.79 -9.70 21.89
CA ILE A 187 -5.11 -9.57 20.58
C ILE A 187 -5.82 -10.42 19.52
N ALA A 188 -6.14 -11.67 19.86
CA ALA A 188 -6.87 -12.57 18.96
C ALA A 188 -8.27 -12.03 18.63
N GLY A 189 -9.01 -11.55 19.63
CA GLY A 189 -10.34 -10.94 19.46
C GLY A 189 -10.30 -9.69 18.58
N LEU A 190 -9.35 -8.80 18.82
CA LEU A 190 -9.15 -7.60 18.00
C LEU A 190 -8.80 -7.95 16.55
N SER A 191 -7.92 -8.93 16.36
CA SER A 191 -7.51 -9.40 15.02
C SER A 191 -8.71 -10.00 14.25
N ASP A 192 -9.57 -10.78 14.93
CA ASP A 192 -10.77 -11.37 14.32
C ASP A 192 -11.81 -10.29 13.96
N LEU A 193 -12.05 -9.32 14.85
CA LEU A 193 -12.93 -8.19 14.58
C LEU A 193 -12.47 -7.39 13.36
N LEU A 194 -11.18 -7.07 13.28
CA LEU A 194 -10.59 -6.36 12.15
C LEU A 194 -10.74 -7.15 10.84
N ARG A 195 -10.44 -8.45 10.88
CA ARG A 195 -10.55 -9.33 9.70
C ARG A 195 -11.98 -9.39 9.18
N ARG A 196 -12.97 -9.60 10.05
CA ARG A 196 -14.39 -9.64 9.66
C ARG A 196 -14.88 -8.32 9.11
N THR A 197 -14.45 -7.21 9.71
CA THR A 197 -14.77 -5.88 9.18
C THR A 197 -14.19 -5.69 7.76
N LEU A 198 -13.00 -6.25 7.49
CA LEU A 198 -12.37 -6.26 6.16
C LEU A 198 -13.10 -7.13 5.15
N GLU A 199 -13.56 -8.31 5.58
CA GLU A 199 -14.28 -9.27 4.74
C GLU A 199 -15.62 -8.72 4.26
N LEU A 200 -16.29 -7.89 5.06
CA LEU A 200 -17.51 -7.19 4.65
C LEU A 200 -17.26 -6.13 3.56
N GLY A 201 -16.00 -5.73 3.35
CA GLY A 201 -15.58 -4.87 2.25
C GLY A 201 -16.28 -3.51 2.21
N PRO A 202 -16.52 -2.96 1.00
CA PRO A 202 -17.18 -1.67 0.83
C PRO A 202 -18.72 -1.75 0.96
N ALA A 203 -19.27 -2.87 1.46
CA ALA A 203 -20.71 -3.00 1.66
C ALA A 203 -21.23 -1.90 2.59
N GLN A 204 -22.25 -1.19 2.17
CA GLN A 204 -22.86 -0.15 2.99
C GLN A 204 -23.84 -0.75 4.02
N GLU A 205 -24.49 -1.86 3.68
CA GLU A 205 -25.47 -2.58 4.49
C GLU A 205 -25.13 -4.09 4.51
N VAL A 206 -25.42 -4.72 5.65
CA VAL A 206 -25.26 -6.17 5.90
C VAL A 206 -26.51 -6.74 6.58
N PRO A 207 -26.75 -8.06 6.56
CA PRO A 207 -27.80 -8.67 7.38
C PRO A 207 -27.57 -8.37 8.86
N LEU A 208 -28.65 -8.14 9.61
CA LEU A 208 -28.60 -7.87 11.05
C LEU A 208 -27.85 -8.98 11.81
N ASP A 209 -27.96 -10.24 11.39
CA ASP A 209 -27.21 -11.35 11.99
C ASP A 209 -25.69 -11.16 11.87
N ALA A 210 -25.18 -10.72 10.72
CA ALA A 210 -23.75 -10.45 10.53
C ALA A 210 -23.29 -9.28 11.42
N GLU A 211 -24.10 -8.25 11.56
CA GLU A 211 -23.83 -7.11 12.45
C GLU A 211 -23.84 -7.52 13.94
N LEU A 212 -24.74 -8.43 14.32
CA LEU A 212 -24.78 -9.01 15.67
C LEU A 212 -23.55 -9.88 15.98
N GLU A 213 -23.02 -10.60 15.00
CA GLU A 213 -21.74 -11.31 15.14
C GLU A 213 -20.57 -10.35 15.39
N LEU A 214 -20.51 -9.24 14.64
CA LEU A 214 -19.50 -8.18 14.88
C LEU A 214 -19.66 -7.56 16.27
N LEU A 215 -20.90 -7.28 16.66
CA LEU A 215 -21.20 -6.76 17.99
C LEU A 215 -20.77 -7.73 19.10
N ALA A 216 -21.00 -9.02 18.94
CA ALA A 216 -20.56 -10.03 19.91
C ALA A 216 -19.04 -10.00 20.11
N ARG A 217 -18.25 -9.96 19.03
CA ARG A 217 -16.79 -9.84 19.10
C ARG A 217 -16.33 -8.54 19.76
N TYR A 218 -16.98 -7.44 19.43
CA TYR A 218 -16.70 -6.16 20.07
C TYR A 218 -16.97 -6.23 21.58
N LEU A 219 -18.10 -6.81 21.99
CA LEU A 219 -18.48 -6.96 23.39
C LEU A 219 -17.55 -7.89 24.16
N ASP A 220 -17.01 -8.95 23.54
CA ASP A 220 -16.03 -9.84 24.16
C ASP A 220 -14.76 -9.09 24.52
N ILE A 221 -14.26 -8.21 23.63
CA ILE A 221 -13.12 -7.33 23.92
C ILE A 221 -13.45 -6.36 25.06
N GLN A 222 -14.64 -5.77 25.07
CA GLN A 222 -15.05 -4.85 26.14
C GLN A 222 -15.22 -5.58 27.49
N LYS A 223 -15.74 -6.81 27.48
CA LYS A 223 -15.83 -7.64 28.71
C LYS A 223 -14.44 -8.01 29.25
N ALA A 224 -13.47 -8.33 28.39
CA ALA A 224 -12.10 -8.56 28.83
C ALA A 224 -11.50 -7.32 29.53
N ARG A 225 -11.86 -6.10 29.06
CA ARG A 225 -11.40 -4.84 29.63
C ARG A 225 -12.10 -4.47 30.95
N PHE A 226 -13.45 -4.62 31.02
CA PHE A 226 -14.24 -4.13 32.13
C PHE A 226 -14.62 -5.22 33.16
N GLY A 227 -14.39 -6.51 32.81
CA GLY A 227 -14.72 -7.65 33.64
C GLY A 227 -16.21 -7.70 34.00
N ASP A 228 -16.51 -8.11 35.21
CA ASP A 228 -17.90 -8.22 35.76
C ASP A 228 -18.63 -6.87 35.89
N ARG A 229 -17.93 -5.77 35.65
CA ARG A 229 -18.52 -4.43 35.68
C ARG A 229 -19.42 -4.16 34.48
N LEU A 230 -19.23 -4.87 33.35
CA LEU A 230 -20.04 -4.71 32.15
C LEU A 230 -21.03 -5.86 31.99
N ARG A 231 -22.32 -5.55 32.11
CA ARG A 231 -23.41 -6.49 31.87
C ARG A 231 -24.18 -6.07 30.62
N VAL A 232 -24.25 -6.96 29.63
CA VAL A 232 -24.97 -6.70 28.37
C VAL A 232 -26.05 -7.75 28.19
N THR A 233 -27.28 -7.30 27.92
CA THR A 233 -28.42 -8.15 27.55
C THR A 233 -28.75 -7.88 26.07
N LEU A 234 -28.95 -8.94 25.29
CA LEU A 234 -29.32 -8.87 23.89
C LEU A 234 -30.66 -9.58 23.67
N ASP A 235 -31.68 -8.83 23.23
CA ASP A 235 -33.04 -9.32 22.96
C ASP A 235 -33.41 -9.00 21.48
N VAL A 236 -33.28 -9.99 20.61
CA VAL A 236 -33.49 -9.84 19.15
C VAL A 236 -34.66 -10.72 18.71
N ASP A 237 -35.68 -10.08 18.13
CA ASP A 237 -36.78 -10.80 17.48
C ASP A 237 -36.24 -11.62 16.31
N PRO A 238 -36.51 -12.94 16.24
CA PRO A 238 -36.14 -13.78 15.10
C PRO A 238 -36.54 -13.21 13.73
N ARG A 239 -37.68 -12.52 13.66
CA ARG A 239 -38.19 -11.87 12.45
C ARG A 239 -37.39 -10.64 12.02
N ALA A 240 -36.55 -10.09 12.90
CA ALA A 240 -35.70 -8.93 12.62
C ALA A 240 -34.33 -9.33 12.03
N ARG A 241 -33.89 -10.59 12.22
CA ARG A 241 -32.51 -11.03 11.91
C ARG A 241 -32.11 -10.89 10.45
N GLY A 242 -33.05 -11.09 9.51
CA GLY A 242 -32.83 -10.92 8.08
C GLY A 242 -32.84 -9.47 7.58
N ALA A 243 -33.04 -8.48 8.45
CA ALA A 243 -33.06 -7.08 8.04
C ALA A 243 -31.68 -6.60 7.59
N CYS A 244 -31.60 -5.80 6.53
CA CYS A 244 -30.40 -5.04 6.16
C CYS A 244 -30.17 -3.86 7.08
N VAL A 245 -28.95 -3.75 7.62
CA VAL A 245 -28.55 -2.66 8.49
C VAL A 245 -27.16 -2.14 8.07
N PRO A 246 -26.83 -0.87 8.34
CA PRO A 246 -25.49 -0.35 8.08
C PRO A 246 -24.42 -1.13 8.85
N VAL A 247 -23.30 -1.43 8.21
CA VAL A 247 -22.14 -2.08 8.85
C VAL A 247 -21.67 -1.26 10.04
N LEU A 248 -21.30 -1.91 11.15
CA LEU A 248 -20.85 -1.27 12.39
C LEU A 248 -21.90 -0.27 12.96
N LEU A 249 -23.18 -0.60 12.82
CA LEU A 249 -24.28 0.21 13.34
C LEU A 249 -24.31 0.22 14.88
N PHE A 250 -24.18 -0.96 15.51
CA PHE A 250 -24.26 -1.08 16.96
C PHE A 250 -23.03 -0.53 17.67
N GLN A 251 -21.86 -0.57 17.06
CA GLN A 251 -20.61 -0.18 17.72
C GLN A 251 -20.66 1.24 18.28
N PRO A 252 -21.01 2.32 17.52
CA PRO A 252 -21.07 3.67 18.06
C PRO A 252 -22.16 3.83 19.11
N LEU A 253 -23.27 3.08 19.03
CA LEU A 253 -24.35 3.13 20.00
C LEU A 253 -23.93 2.51 21.33
N VAL A 254 -23.30 1.34 21.28
CA VAL A 254 -22.84 0.62 22.48
C VAL A 254 -21.60 1.30 23.08
N GLU A 255 -20.69 1.84 22.28
CA GLU A 255 -19.56 2.62 22.81
C GLU A 255 -20.02 3.85 23.56
N ASN A 256 -21.05 4.54 23.04
CA ASN A 256 -21.67 5.66 23.75
C ASN A 256 -22.25 5.23 25.10
N ALA A 257 -22.95 4.09 25.13
CA ALA A 257 -23.53 3.54 26.37
C ALA A 257 -22.42 3.11 27.37
N ILE A 258 -21.32 2.49 26.91
CA ILE A 258 -20.16 2.13 27.76
C ILE A 258 -19.52 3.40 28.34
N ARG A 259 -19.25 4.40 27.50
CA ARG A 259 -18.58 5.64 27.90
C ARG A 259 -19.37 6.41 28.97
N HIS A 260 -20.66 6.57 28.79
CA HIS A 260 -21.51 7.34 29.72
C HIS A 260 -22.11 6.49 30.85
N GLY A 261 -22.22 5.17 30.65
CA GLY A 261 -22.71 4.24 31.65
C GLY A 261 -21.65 3.75 32.64
N LEU A 262 -20.42 3.41 32.14
CA LEU A 262 -19.40 2.77 32.97
C LEU A 262 -18.17 3.65 33.25
N ALA A 263 -17.70 4.47 32.28
CA ALA A 263 -16.41 5.14 32.43
C ALA A 263 -16.37 6.18 33.55
N GLU A 264 -17.50 6.75 33.87
CA GLU A 264 -17.65 7.76 34.93
C GLU A 264 -18.01 7.16 36.31
N ARG A 265 -18.07 5.82 36.41
CA ARG A 265 -18.48 5.14 37.65
C ARG A 265 -17.52 4.05 38.08
N LEU A 266 -17.40 3.89 39.42
CA LEU A 266 -16.73 2.75 40.05
C LEU A 266 -17.63 1.50 40.13
N SER A 267 -18.93 1.63 39.86
CA SER A 267 -19.93 0.54 39.94
C SER A 267 -20.14 -0.14 38.59
N SER A 268 -20.73 -1.35 38.63
CA SER A 268 -21.17 -2.07 37.44
C SER A 268 -22.21 -1.30 36.63
N GLY A 269 -22.18 -1.42 35.30
CA GLY A 269 -23.16 -0.84 34.40
C GLY A 269 -23.84 -1.91 33.56
N ARG A 270 -25.09 -1.66 33.21
CA ARG A 270 -25.93 -2.54 32.41
C ARG A 270 -26.27 -1.85 31.08
N ILE A 271 -26.16 -2.62 29.99
CA ILE A 271 -26.61 -2.19 28.67
C ILE A 271 -27.59 -3.21 28.14
N ASP A 272 -28.79 -2.75 27.81
CA ASP A 272 -29.83 -3.57 27.19
C ASP A 272 -29.97 -3.18 25.71
N ILE A 273 -29.80 -4.15 24.83
CA ILE A 273 -29.86 -3.99 23.37
C ILE A 273 -31.06 -4.80 22.88
N SER A 274 -31.95 -4.18 22.13
CA SER A 274 -33.07 -4.88 21.50
C SER A 274 -33.23 -4.50 20.05
N ALA A 275 -33.64 -5.50 19.23
CA ALA A 275 -33.99 -5.28 17.84
C ALA A 275 -35.28 -6.02 17.51
N ARG A 276 -36.28 -5.32 16.97
CA ARG A 276 -37.61 -5.85 16.69
C ARG A 276 -38.08 -5.41 15.30
N ARG A 277 -38.82 -6.30 14.64
CA ARG A 277 -39.54 -5.93 13.44
C ARG A 277 -40.93 -5.37 13.84
N ASP A 278 -41.19 -4.15 13.41
CA ASP A 278 -42.47 -3.46 13.62
C ASP A 278 -43.06 -3.12 12.24
N GLY A 279 -43.86 -4.05 11.70
CA GLY A 279 -44.41 -3.93 10.35
C GLY A 279 -43.33 -3.89 9.26
N ASP A 280 -43.25 -2.76 8.57
CA ASP A 280 -42.27 -2.42 7.53
C ASP A 280 -41.04 -1.69 8.09
N ARG A 281 -40.86 -1.63 9.40
CA ARG A 281 -39.76 -0.98 10.08
C ARG A 281 -38.96 -1.97 10.93
N LEU A 282 -37.65 -1.69 11.05
CA LEU A 282 -36.78 -2.29 12.04
C LEU A 282 -36.58 -1.24 13.16
N ALA A 283 -36.98 -1.60 14.38
CA ALA A 283 -36.80 -0.81 15.59
C ALA A 283 -35.64 -1.40 16.39
N ILE A 284 -34.59 -0.61 16.63
CA ILE A 284 -33.43 -0.95 17.44
C ILE A 284 -33.38 -0.01 18.64
N THR A 285 -33.15 -0.56 19.84
CA THR A 285 -33.00 0.24 21.05
C THR A 285 -31.76 -0.21 21.82
N VAL A 286 -30.96 0.77 22.26
CA VAL A 286 -29.82 0.56 23.17
C VAL A 286 -30.09 1.42 24.40
N THR A 287 -30.15 0.80 25.56
CA THR A 287 -30.43 1.47 26.84
C THR A 287 -29.29 1.19 27.81
N ASP A 288 -28.77 2.21 28.47
CA ASP A 288 -27.84 2.10 29.59
C ASP A 288 -28.47 2.56 30.89
N ASP A 289 -27.84 2.18 32.02
CA ASP A 289 -28.23 2.59 33.36
C ASP A 289 -27.33 3.72 33.92
N GLY A 290 -26.67 4.48 33.04
CA GLY A 290 -25.70 5.53 33.34
C GLY A 290 -26.31 6.78 34.01
N VAL A 291 -25.64 7.92 33.84
CA VAL A 291 -26.11 9.22 34.36
C VAL A 291 -27.28 9.82 33.58
N GLY A 292 -27.48 9.33 32.34
CA GLY A 292 -28.49 9.87 31.44
C GLY A 292 -28.02 11.15 30.72
N PRO A 293 -28.79 11.63 29.72
CA PRO A 293 -28.49 12.88 29.05
C PRO A 293 -28.70 14.04 30.00
N SER A 294 -27.66 14.84 30.31
CA SER A 294 -27.82 16.09 31.07
C SER A 294 -28.39 17.18 30.17
N ALA A 295 -29.18 18.09 30.76
CA ALA A 295 -29.77 19.23 30.03
C ALA A 295 -28.70 20.15 29.37
N ASP A 296 -27.46 20.17 29.90
CA ASP A 296 -26.31 20.92 29.38
C ASP A 296 -25.41 20.13 28.43
N LEU A 297 -25.55 18.81 28.34
CA LEU A 297 -24.79 17.95 27.46
C LEU A 297 -25.33 17.90 26.00
N SER A 298 -26.07 18.92 25.57
CA SER A 298 -26.20 19.28 24.16
C SER A 298 -24.83 19.69 23.56
N SER A 299 -23.75 19.55 24.33
CA SER A 299 -22.39 19.92 24.01
C SER A 299 -21.70 18.91 23.06
N SER A 300 -20.88 19.43 22.22
CA SER A 300 -20.17 18.99 21.03
C SER A 300 -19.65 17.54 20.94
N LEU A 301 -19.44 16.80 22.01
CA LEU A 301 -18.87 15.45 22.02
C LEU A 301 -19.90 14.32 21.83
N GLU A 302 -21.12 14.46 22.40
CA GLU A 302 -22.26 13.56 22.11
C GLU A 302 -22.70 13.68 20.64
N ARG A 303 -22.62 14.91 20.09
CA ARG A 303 -22.90 15.17 18.69
C ARG A 303 -21.93 14.46 17.73
N ILE A 304 -20.67 14.19 18.13
CA ILE A 304 -19.69 13.61 17.21
C ILE A 304 -19.97 12.11 16.98
N GLY A 305 -20.18 11.31 18.02
CA GLY A 305 -20.43 9.87 17.88
C GLY A 305 -21.77 9.53 17.22
N LEU A 306 -22.88 10.04 17.80
CA LEU A 306 -24.21 9.84 17.23
C LEU A 306 -24.48 10.72 16.03
N GLY A 307 -23.80 11.87 15.88
CA GLY A 307 -23.88 12.74 14.71
C GLY A 307 -23.41 12.06 13.43
N ASN A 308 -22.30 11.35 13.48
CA ASN A 308 -21.80 10.56 12.33
C ASN A 308 -22.76 9.42 11.98
N THR A 309 -23.31 8.74 12.99
CA THR A 309 -24.33 7.70 12.78
C THR A 309 -25.57 8.29 12.13
N ARG A 310 -26.07 9.45 12.62
CA ARG A 310 -27.21 10.16 12.05
C ARG A 310 -26.96 10.55 10.58
N ALA A 311 -25.85 11.21 10.29
CA ALA A 311 -25.50 11.61 8.93
C ALA A 311 -25.43 10.43 7.97
N ARG A 312 -24.90 9.28 8.43
CA ARG A 312 -24.85 8.05 7.65
C ARG A 312 -26.25 7.47 7.41
N LEU A 313 -27.10 7.46 8.42
CA LEU A 313 -28.50 6.99 8.31
C LEU A 313 -29.31 7.91 7.37
N GLU A 314 -29.10 9.21 7.44
CA GLU A 314 -29.71 10.18 6.52
C GLU A 314 -29.27 9.96 5.08
N ALA A 315 -27.98 9.66 4.85
CA ALA A 315 -27.47 9.35 3.51
C ALA A 315 -28.05 8.05 2.93
N LEU A 316 -28.31 7.02 3.78
CA LEU A 316 -28.82 5.73 3.34
C LEU A 316 -30.36 5.67 3.19
N TYR A 317 -31.08 6.32 4.12
CA TYR A 317 -32.54 6.18 4.26
C TYR A 317 -33.31 7.49 4.13
N GLY A 318 -32.60 8.63 3.99
CA GLY A 318 -33.24 9.95 3.91
C GLY A 318 -34.13 10.24 5.12
N SER A 319 -35.35 10.69 4.87
CA SER A 319 -36.36 10.97 5.92
C SER A 319 -37.03 9.71 6.46
N ALA A 320 -36.77 8.53 5.95
CA ALA A 320 -37.39 7.29 6.43
C ALA A 320 -36.72 6.72 7.70
N GLN A 321 -35.61 7.32 8.14
CA GLN A 321 -34.97 6.97 9.40
C GLN A 321 -35.38 7.89 10.56
N ARG A 322 -35.28 7.38 11.79
CA ARG A 322 -35.47 8.17 13.02
C ARG A 322 -34.47 7.72 14.06
N LEU A 323 -33.56 8.60 14.49
CA LEU A 323 -32.61 8.37 15.56
C LEU A 323 -32.84 9.36 16.68
N GLU A 324 -33.18 8.86 17.88
CA GLU A 324 -33.49 9.65 19.03
C GLU A 324 -32.68 9.22 20.26
N LEU A 325 -32.22 10.19 21.03
CA LEU A 325 -31.61 10.01 22.33
C LEU A 325 -32.57 10.59 23.40
N THR A 326 -32.98 9.76 24.34
CA THR A 326 -33.90 10.15 25.42
C THR A 326 -33.36 9.65 26.77
N ALA A 327 -33.88 10.21 27.88
CA ALA A 327 -33.63 9.62 29.18
C ALA A 327 -34.30 8.24 29.29
N ALA A 328 -33.59 7.26 29.88
CA ALA A 328 -34.19 5.97 30.15
C ALA A 328 -35.21 6.06 31.29
N PRO A 329 -36.27 5.19 31.32
CA PRO A 329 -37.38 5.30 32.30
C PRO A 329 -36.96 5.23 33.77
N ALA A 330 -35.94 4.44 34.11
CA ALA A 330 -35.47 4.33 35.48
C ALA A 330 -34.28 5.26 35.75
N ARG A 331 -33.24 5.16 34.93
CA ARG A 331 -31.99 5.92 34.97
C ARG A 331 -31.19 5.63 33.72
N GLY A 332 -30.33 6.57 33.28
CA GLY A 332 -29.46 6.38 32.14
C GLY A 332 -30.02 6.99 30.86
N ALA A 333 -29.47 6.58 29.73
CA ALA A 333 -29.88 7.03 28.41
C ALA A 333 -30.48 5.88 27.58
N ARG A 334 -31.33 6.26 26.64
CA ARG A 334 -31.92 5.37 25.64
C ARG A 334 -31.71 5.96 24.26
N VAL A 335 -31.02 5.22 23.41
CA VAL A 335 -30.95 5.48 21.98
C VAL A 335 -31.97 4.61 21.28
N SER A 336 -32.90 5.21 20.54
CA SER A 336 -33.89 4.53 19.71
C SER A 336 -33.67 4.85 18.27
N LEU A 337 -33.55 3.80 17.45
CA LEU A 337 -33.38 3.88 16.01
C LEU A 337 -34.50 3.16 15.30
N GLN A 338 -35.09 3.79 14.29
CA GLN A 338 -36.05 3.18 13.39
C GLN A 338 -35.55 3.39 11.95
N ILE A 339 -35.50 2.30 11.18
CA ILE A 339 -35.15 2.29 9.74
C ILE A 339 -36.15 1.43 8.96
N PRO A 340 -36.29 1.59 7.63
CA PRO A 340 -37.12 0.72 6.83
C PRO A 340 -36.60 -0.74 6.91
N PHE A 341 -37.52 -1.69 7.09
CA PHE A 341 -37.20 -3.09 7.04
C PHE A 341 -36.99 -3.49 5.57
N ARG A 342 -35.77 -3.90 5.24
CA ARG A 342 -35.41 -4.48 3.95
C ARG A 342 -34.80 -5.84 4.20
N GLU A 343 -35.29 -6.86 3.56
CA GLU A 343 -34.74 -8.21 3.70
C GLU A 343 -33.43 -8.31 2.93
N ALA A 344 -32.42 -8.89 3.55
CA ALA A 344 -31.14 -9.14 2.89
C ALA A 344 -31.39 -10.13 1.73
N GLN A 345 -31.06 -9.73 0.52
CA GLN A 345 -31.06 -10.66 -0.60
C GLN A 345 -30.00 -11.73 -0.31
N ALA A 346 -30.39 -13.00 -0.31
CA ALA A 346 -29.44 -14.10 -0.20
C ALA A 346 -28.41 -13.93 -1.33
N ALA A 347 -27.13 -13.82 -0.96
CA ALA A 347 -26.05 -13.79 -1.93
C ALA A 347 -26.11 -15.11 -2.73
N SER A 348 -26.45 -15.00 -4.02
CA SER A 348 -26.47 -16.11 -4.97
C SER A 348 -25.06 -16.48 -5.41
#